data_8d001394114cafdf7a3e611cec5b9f97
#
_entry.id   8d001394114cafdf7a3e611cec5b9f97
#
_cell.length_a   1.000
_cell.length_b   1.000
_cell.length_c   1.000
_cell.angle_alpha   90.00
_cell.angle_beta   90.00
_cell.angle_gamma   90.00
#
_symmetry.space_group_name_H-M   'P 1'
#
loop_
_entity.id
_entity.type
_entity.pdbx_description
1 polymer ?
#
loop_
_entity_poly.entity_id
_entity_poly.type
_entity_poly.pdbx_seq_one_letter_code
_entity_poly.pdbx_strand_id
1 'polypeptide(L)'
;MKHKTWFALVFLLACLNGSGQSKVEKKDLMLPEVLTSNQGKRIRNAKMWIKKRRPEILQLFEDNLYGQVPKEVDSIRFNLKKEEHMAMNGKAKLKEIQIDVYRNKQSVTINLLLFIPANTSKPAPVFLLINHRGKDNTDPTRTLKSEFWPAEEVIARGYAIAAFHVSDVAIDHKETYHEGVLRLYPEQMTMGNGMKTIGAWAWGASRVMDYFEKDRDIDRSKVAVVGHSRGGKAALWAGAQDQRFATVISNDAGEAGAALSRHLIGETILDINTNFPHWFCDNYKKFNSNINALPIDQHMLIALMAPRAVYVASASEDKWADPVGEFLSLKYAEPVFNLFNLKPLPAPTQPAVNVPVKSSNLGYHLRTGIHNLTLYDWERFMDFISVPVK
;
A
#
# COMPACT_ATOMS: atom_id res chain seq x y z
N MET A 1 23.10 -3.30 81.07
CA MET A 1 21.97 -3.52 80.08
C MET A 1 22.02 -2.42 79.06
N LYS A 2 22.46 -2.72 77.84
CA LYS A 2 22.57 -1.75 76.72
C LYS A 2 21.61 -2.16 75.62
N HIS A 3 20.57 -1.38 75.34
CA HIS A 3 19.66 -1.54 74.24
C HIS A 3 20.35 -1.05 72.97
N LYS A 4 20.46 -1.95 71.98
CA LYS A 4 20.83 -1.60 70.61
C LYS A 4 19.55 -1.46 69.75
N THR A 5 19.29 -0.23 69.33
CA THR A 5 18.24 0.11 68.37
C THR A 5 18.79 -0.12 66.96
N TRP A 6 18.11 -0.97 66.18
CA TRP A 6 18.38 -1.17 64.74
C TRP A 6 17.50 -0.21 63.92
N PHE A 7 18.13 0.66 63.16
CA PHE A 7 17.46 1.43 62.12
C PHE A 7 17.44 0.57 60.81
N ALA A 8 16.27 0.20 60.36
CA ALA A 8 16.09 -0.42 59.06
C ALA A 8 15.99 0.68 57.99
N LEU A 9 16.99 0.76 57.13
CA LEU A 9 17.01 1.64 55.97
C LEU A 9 16.22 0.96 54.83
N VAL A 10 15.02 1.45 54.55
CA VAL A 10 14.19 1.02 53.39
C VAL A 10 14.72 1.76 52.16
N PHE A 11 15.44 1.04 51.29
CA PHE A 11 15.76 1.52 49.96
C PHE A 11 14.52 1.40 49.05
N LEU A 12 13.91 2.52 48.75
CA LEU A 12 12.90 2.63 47.67
C LEU A 12 13.64 2.59 46.34
N LEU A 13 13.66 1.43 45.67
CA LEU A 13 14.03 1.35 44.24
C LEU A 13 12.88 1.89 43.40
N ALA A 14 13.00 3.14 42.96
CA ALA A 14 12.18 3.69 41.92
C ALA A 14 12.62 3.06 40.60
N CYS A 15 11.88 2.06 40.11
CA CYS A 15 12.01 1.56 38.72
C CYS A 15 11.53 2.64 37.75
N LEU A 16 12.45 3.44 37.25
CA LEU A 16 12.25 4.29 36.09
C LEU A 16 12.27 3.39 34.85
N ASN A 17 11.11 2.78 34.50
CA ASN A 17 10.88 2.22 33.18
C ASN A 17 10.57 3.36 32.20
N GLY A 18 11.59 4.13 31.86
CA GLY A 18 11.57 5.05 30.74
C GLY A 18 12.04 4.30 29.48
N SER A 19 11.14 3.69 28.74
CA SER A 19 11.40 3.32 27.35
C SER A 19 11.49 4.61 26.52
N GLY A 20 12.65 5.27 26.61
CA GLY A 20 12.97 6.39 25.74
C GLY A 20 13.18 5.89 24.33
N GLN A 21 12.12 5.87 23.51
CA GLN A 21 12.30 5.85 22.07
C GLN A 21 13.05 7.15 21.70
N SER A 22 14.31 7.02 21.30
CA SER A 22 15.09 8.14 20.80
C SER A 22 14.34 8.72 19.58
N LYS A 23 14.08 10.02 19.63
CA LYS A 23 13.43 10.74 18.53
C LYS A 23 14.41 10.77 17.35
N VAL A 24 14.24 9.89 16.38
CA VAL A 24 15.05 9.89 15.15
C VAL A 24 14.71 11.15 14.37
N GLU A 25 15.66 12.04 14.18
CA GLU A 25 15.46 13.27 13.40
C GLU A 25 15.74 13.02 11.91
N LYS A 26 14.99 13.72 11.04
CA LYS A 26 15.13 13.63 9.56
C LYS A 26 16.57 13.81 9.09
N LYS A 27 17.34 14.70 9.71
CA LYS A 27 18.74 14.97 9.37
C LYS A 27 19.65 13.74 9.59
N ASP A 28 19.31 12.91 10.57
CA ASP A 28 20.10 11.72 10.92
C ASP A 28 19.93 10.62 9.86
N LEU A 29 18.78 10.62 9.14
CA LEU A 29 18.47 9.67 8.09
C LEU A 29 18.97 10.11 6.69
N MET A 30 19.48 11.33 6.54
CA MET A 30 19.94 11.87 5.24
C MET A 30 18.91 11.71 4.10
N LEU A 31 17.63 11.90 4.41
CA LEU A 31 16.53 11.67 3.44
C LEU A 31 16.59 12.67 2.29
N PRO A 32 16.30 12.24 1.05
CA PRO A 32 16.12 13.13 -0.08
C PRO A 32 15.00 14.16 0.17
N GLU A 33 15.22 15.42 -0.25
CA GLU A 33 14.27 16.50 -0.02
C GLU A 33 13.05 16.39 -0.95
N VAL A 34 11.89 16.06 -0.39
CA VAL A 34 10.64 15.85 -1.16
C VAL A 34 10.17 17.15 -1.87
N LEU A 35 10.38 18.31 -1.25
CA LEU A 35 9.99 19.62 -1.78
C LEU A 35 11.11 20.36 -2.54
N THR A 36 12.11 19.66 -3.00
CA THR A 36 13.18 20.22 -3.86
C THR A 36 13.19 19.50 -5.19
N SER A 37 13.08 20.23 -6.30
CA SER A 37 13.10 19.66 -7.66
C SER A 37 14.48 19.10 -8.01
N ASN A 38 14.57 18.27 -9.06
CA ASN A 38 15.85 17.72 -9.56
C ASN A 38 16.86 18.82 -9.97
N GLN A 39 16.38 20.06 -10.21
CA GLN A 39 17.19 21.24 -10.50
C GLN A 39 17.51 22.11 -9.25
N GLY A 40 17.27 21.59 -8.03
CA GLY A 40 17.51 22.30 -6.78
C GLY A 40 16.48 23.40 -6.44
N LYS A 41 15.40 23.58 -7.22
CA LYS A 41 14.38 24.59 -6.97
C LYS A 41 13.37 24.13 -5.93
N ARG A 42 13.09 24.97 -4.92
CA ARG A 42 12.10 24.68 -3.88
C ARG A 42 10.67 24.70 -4.42
N ILE A 43 9.89 23.72 -4.07
CA ILE A 43 8.45 23.60 -4.35
C ILE A 43 7.68 24.28 -3.20
N ARG A 44 6.83 25.27 -3.54
CA ARG A 44 6.21 26.14 -2.54
C ARG A 44 4.69 26.08 -2.50
N ASN A 45 4.05 25.42 -3.48
CA ASN A 45 2.60 25.33 -3.57
C ASN A 45 2.15 24.08 -4.34
N ALA A 46 0.85 23.77 -4.24
CA ALA A 46 0.24 22.61 -4.89
C ALA A 46 0.40 22.60 -6.42
N LYS A 47 0.33 23.78 -7.08
CA LYS A 47 0.50 23.87 -8.55
C LYS A 47 1.90 23.44 -8.99
N MET A 48 2.94 23.90 -8.26
CA MET A 48 4.33 23.49 -8.54
C MET A 48 4.52 21.99 -8.26
N TRP A 49 3.91 21.48 -7.19
CA TRP A 49 3.93 20.06 -6.89
C TRP A 49 3.33 19.23 -8.04
N ILE A 50 2.08 19.50 -8.42
CA ILE A 50 1.35 18.74 -9.44
C ILE A 50 2.07 18.81 -10.80
N LYS A 51 2.52 20.00 -11.21
CA LYS A 51 3.06 20.21 -12.56
C LYS A 51 4.52 19.84 -12.72
N LYS A 52 5.30 19.85 -11.62
CA LYS A 52 6.75 19.67 -11.71
C LYS A 52 7.24 18.53 -10.81
N ARG A 53 7.12 18.65 -9.50
CA ARG A 53 7.83 17.73 -8.58
C ARG A 53 7.23 16.34 -8.56
N ARG A 54 5.89 16.22 -8.57
CA ARG A 54 5.23 14.92 -8.61
C ARG A 54 5.65 14.07 -9.83
N PRO A 55 5.63 14.59 -11.08
CA PRO A 55 6.17 13.85 -12.23
C PRO A 55 7.65 13.50 -12.11
N GLU A 56 8.50 14.40 -11.57
CA GLU A 56 9.91 14.10 -11.35
C GLU A 56 10.10 12.92 -10.37
N ILE A 57 9.37 12.92 -9.25
CA ILE A 57 9.46 11.84 -8.26
C ILE A 57 8.92 10.52 -8.85
N LEU A 58 7.79 10.57 -9.57
CA LEU A 58 7.23 9.40 -10.22
C LEU A 58 8.27 8.75 -11.15
N GLN A 59 8.93 9.55 -12.00
CA GLN A 59 9.98 9.09 -12.89
C GLN A 59 11.18 8.50 -12.12
N LEU A 60 11.57 9.11 -11.00
CA LEU A 60 12.65 8.55 -10.17
C LEU A 60 12.32 7.17 -9.61
N PHE A 61 11.05 6.91 -9.22
CA PHE A 61 10.61 5.59 -8.79
C PHE A 61 10.55 4.60 -9.96
N GLU A 62 10.11 5.03 -11.13
CA GLU A 62 10.11 4.22 -12.36
C GLU A 62 11.53 3.81 -12.75
N ASP A 63 12.49 4.75 -12.70
CA ASP A 63 13.86 4.51 -13.14
C ASP A 63 14.69 3.70 -12.15
N ASN A 64 14.39 3.76 -10.85
CA ASN A 64 15.29 3.25 -9.82
C ASN A 64 14.72 2.14 -8.95
N LEU A 65 13.39 1.90 -8.96
CA LEU A 65 12.78 0.93 -8.05
C LEU A 65 11.75 0.02 -8.74
N TYR A 66 10.58 0.56 -9.11
CA TYR A 66 9.46 -0.26 -9.55
C TYR A 66 9.48 -0.63 -11.04
N GLY A 67 10.26 0.09 -11.82
CA GLY A 67 10.24 -0.01 -13.27
C GLY A 67 9.11 0.80 -13.91
N GLN A 68 9.20 0.97 -15.21
CA GLN A 68 8.22 1.71 -15.99
C GLN A 68 6.93 0.88 -16.14
N VAL A 69 5.78 1.51 -15.95
CA VAL A 69 4.49 0.84 -16.14
C VAL A 69 3.92 1.21 -17.52
N PRO A 70 3.88 0.25 -18.46
CA PRO A 70 3.34 0.48 -19.79
C PRO A 70 1.84 0.85 -19.73
N LYS A 71 1.43 1.82 -20.54
CA LYS A 71 0.04 2.31 -20.59
C LYS A 71 -0.70 1.87 -21.83
N GLU A 72 0.03 1.52 -22.89
CA GLU A 72 -0.55 1.20 -24.19
C GLU A 72 -1.10 -0.23 -24.23
N VAL A 73 -2.37 -0.34 -24.59
CA VAL A 73 -3.09 -1.59 -24.86
C VAL A 73 -3.90 -1.44 -26.13
N ASP A 74 -4.07 -2.53 -26.90
CA ASP A 74 -4.88 -2.49 -28.12
C ASP A 74 -6.38 -2.44 -27.77
N SER A 75 -6.79 -3.24 -26.80
CA SER A 75 -8.17 -3.26 -26.30
C SER A 75 -8.28 -3.93 -24.93
N ILE A 76 -9.36 -3.61 -24.22
CA ILE A 76 -9.77 -4.28 -22.99
C ILE A 76 -11.21 -4.74 -23.17
N ARG A 77 -11.48 -6.00 -22.79
CA ARG A 77 -12.84 -6.58 -22.77
C ARG A 77 -13.21 -7.00 -21.37
N PHE A 78 -14.43 -6.73 -20.99
CA PHE A 78 -15.00 -7.10 -19.70
C PHE A 78 -16.11 -8.12 -19.93
N ASN A 79 -15.91 -9.33 -19.44
CA ASN A 79 -16.82 -10.44 -19.59
C ASN A 79 -17.39 -10.84 -18.24
N LEU A 80 -18.66 -10.57 -17.98
CA LEU A 80 -19.36 -11.04 -16.79
C LEU A 80 -19.54 -12.56 -16.92
N LYS A 81 -18.87 -13.33 -16.08
CA LYS A 81 -18.90 -14.80 -16.10
C LYS A 81 -19.99 -15.35 -15.20
N LYS A 82 -20.24 -14.70 -14.08
CA LYS A 82 -21.27 -15.06 -13.12
C LYS A 82 -21.82 -13.80 -12.46
N GLU A 83 -23.12 -13.78 -12.25
CA GLU A 83 -23.81 -12.83 -11.39
C GLU A 83 -24.79 -13.59 -10.48
N GLU A 84 -24.72 -13.36 -9.20
CA GLU A 84 -25.57 -13.98 -8.20
C GLU A 84 -26.14 -12.92 -7.26
N HIS A 85 -27.44 -12.71 -7.28
CA HIS A 85 -28.10 -11.64 -6.54
C HIS A 85 -28.34 -11.97 -5.07
N MET A 86 -28.27 -13.26 -4.69
CA MET A 86 -28.55 -13.75 -3.35
C MET A 86 -27.32 -14.27 -2.60
N ALA A 87 -26.13 -13.82 -2.99
CA ALA A 87 -24.90 -14.18 -2.30
C ALA A 87 -24.94 -13.77 -0.83
N MET A 88 -24.21 -14.49 0.03
CA MET A 88 -24.15 -14.25 1.47
C MET A 88 -25.57 -14.21 2.12
N ASN A 89 -26.45 -15.17 1.74
CA ASN A 89 -27.84 -15.23 2.22
C ASN A 89 -28.63 -13.94 1.89
N GLY A 90 -28.46 -13.39 0.70
CA GLY A 90 -29.17 -12.20 0.24
C GLY A 90 -28.60 -10.88 0.74
N LYS A 91 -27.45 -10.88 1.40
CA LYS A 91 -26.80 -9.66 1.88
C LYS A 91 -25.93 -8.99 0.81
N ALA A 92 -25.51 -9.73 -0.21
CA ALA A 92 -24.67 -9.23 -1.28
C ALA A 92 -25.08 -9.75 -2.66
N LYS A 93 -24.72 -8.99 -3.68
CA LYS A 93 -24.62 -9.44 -5.06
C LYS A 93 -23.17 -9.81 -5.34
N LEU A 94 -22.94 -11.00 -5.91
CA LEU A 94 -21.63 -11.46 -6.39
C LEU A 94 -21.54 -11.24 -7.88
N LYS A 95 -20.42 -10.71 -8.34
CA LYS A 95 -20.00 -10.73 -9.73
C LYS A 95 -18.61 -11.38 -9.85
N GLU A 96 -18.47 -12.29 -10.82
CA GLU A 96 -17.19 -12.81 -11.28
C GLU A 96 -16.94 -12.27 -12.71
N ILE A 97 -15.89 -11.49 -12.87
CA ILE A 97 -15.60 -10.76 -14.10
C ILE A 97 -14.24 -11.19 -14.64
N GLN A 98 -14.17 -11.52 -15.92
CA GLN A 98 -12.92 -11.63 -16.65
C GLN A 98 -12.61 -10.31 -17.34
N ILE A 99 -11.42 -9.80 -17.10
CA ILE A 99 -10.85 -8.61 -17.74
C ILE A 99 -9.75 -9.10 -18.67
N ASP A 100 -10.05 -9.13 -19.97
CA ASP A 100 -9.10 -9.56 -21.00
C ASP A 100 -8.44 -8.34 -21.61
N VAL A 101 -7.13 -8.25 -21.48
CA VAL A 101 -6.31 -7.16 -22.00
C VAL A 101 -5.49 -7.67 -23.18
N TYR A 102 -5.60 -6.99 -24.31
CA TYR A 102 -4.96 -7.37 -25.56
C TYR A 102 -3.87 -6.37 -25.96
N ARG A 103 -2.73 -6.89 -26.41
CA ARG A 103 -1.67 -6.12 -27.08
C ARG A 103 -0.85 -7.04 -27.99
N ASN A 104 -0.58 -6.58 -29.21
CA ASN A 104 0.26 -7.30 -30.20
C ASN A 104 -0.18 -8.75 -30.41
N LYS A 105 -1.48 -9.00 -30.58
CA LYS A 105 -2.12 -10.33 -30.76
C LYS A 105 -1.93 -11.29 -29.58
N GLN A 106 -1.44 -10.82 -28.44
CA GLN A 106 -1.38 -11.55 -27.18
C GLN A 106 -2.43 -11.02 -26.21
N SER A 107 -2.74 -11.79 -25.19
CA SER A 107 -3.67 -11.36 -24.14
C SER A 107 -3.24 -11.85 -22.76
N VAL A 108 -3.68 -11.13 -21.74
CA VAL A 108 -3.68 -11.57 -20.35
C VAL A 108 -5.08 -11.40 -19.79
N THR A 109 -5.51 -12.34 -18.96
CA THR A 109 -6.84 -12.36 -18.32
C THR A 109 -6.68 -12.15 -16.83
N ILE A 110 -7.40 -11.16 -16.28
CA ILE A 110 -7.50 -10.92 -14.85
C ILE A 110 -8.89 -11.37 -14.41
N ASN A 111 -8.97 -12.26 -13.43
CA ASN A 111 -10.21 -12.72 -12.83
C ASN A 111 -10.52 -11.88 -11.60
N LEU A 112 -11.53 -11.04 -11.72
CA LEU A 112 -11.99 -10.16 -10.65
C LEU A 112 -13.17 -10.79 -9.94
N LEU A 113 -13.06 -10.91 -8.61
CA LEU A 113 -14.15 -11.26 -7.72
C LEU A 113 -14.68 -9.99 -7.06
N LEU A 114 -15.99 -9.77 -7.07
CA LEU A 114 -16.61 -8.57 -6.54
C LEU A 114 -17.91 -8.90 -5.81
N PHE A 115 -17.95 -8.58 -4.51
CA PHE A 115 -19.18 -8.54 -3.72
C PHE A 115 -19.66 -7.11 -3.54
N ILE A 116 -20.95 -6.88 -3.72
CA ILE A 116 -21.61 -5.57 -3.64
C ILE A 116 -22.77 -5.70 -2.64
N PRO A 117 -22.95 -4.77 -1.66
CA PRO A 117 -24.09 -4.82 -0.75
C PRO A 117 -25.42 -4.86 -1.52
N ALA A 118 -26.33 -5.78 -1.15
CA ALA A 118 -27.60 -5.96 -1.87
C ALA A 118 -28.57 -4.78 -1.70
N ASN A 119 -28.57 -4.12 -0.54
CA ASN A 119 -29.53 -3.09 -0.17
C ASN A 119 -28.94 -1.68 -0.26
N THR A 120 -28.36 -1.31 -1.41
CA THR A 120 -27.90 0.05 -1.66
C THR A 120 -28.74 0.74 -2.72
N SER A 121 -29.20 1.95 -2.41
CA SER A 121 -29.89 2.81 -3.41
C SER A 121 -28.92 3.63 -4.28
N LYS A 122 -27.63 3.56 -3.99
CA LYS A 122 -26.53 4.31 -4.65
C LYS A 122 -25.38 3.37 -4.95
N PRO A 123 -24.55 3.68 -5.96
CA PRO A 123 -23.31 2.95 -6.20
C PRO A 123 -22.45 2.87 -4.92
N ALA A 124 -21.91 1.68 -4.63
CA ALA A 124 -21.16 1.43 -3.41
C ALA A 124 -19.69 1.86 -3.54
N PRO A 125 -19.10 2.48 -2.50
CA PRO A 125 -17.65 2.59 -2.41
C PRO A 125 -17.04 1.20 -2.33
N VAL A 126 -15.82 1.00 -2.87
CA VAL A 126 -15.23 -0.34 -2.99
C VAL A 126 -13.80 -0.39 -2.48
N PHE A 127 -13.47 -1.49 -1.81
CA PHE A 127 -12.10 -1.90 -1.51
C PHE A 127 -11.64 -2.93 -2.54
N LEU A 128 -10.52 -2.69 -3.21
CA LEU A 128 -9.85 -3.61 -4.10
C LEU A 128 -8.62 -4.20 -3.43
N LEU A 129 -8.63 -5.49 -3.10
CA LEU A 129 -7.47 -6.20 -2.57
C LEU A 129 -6.60 -6.73 -3.71
N ILE A 130 -5.31 -6.40 -3.71
CA ILE A 130 -4.27 -7.07 -4.50
C ILE A 130 -3.89 -8.34 -3.74
N ASN A 131 -4.51 -9.48 -4.09
CA ASN A 131 -4.33 -10.72 -3.36
C ASN A 131 -3.11 -11.50 -3.85
N HIS A 132 -2.07 -11.59 -3.02
CA HIS A 132 -0.88 -12.41 -3.27
C HIS A 132 -0.86 -13.72 -2.46
N ARG A 133 -1.84 -13.95 -1.60
CA ARG A 133 -2.01 -15.20 -0.86
C ARG A 133 -2.86 -16.19 -1.64
N GLY A 134 -2.96 -17.43 -1.15
CA GLY A 134 -3.77 -18.47 -1.79
C GLY A 134 -5.19 -18.01 -2.14
N LYS A 135 -5.75 -18.56 -3.22
CA LYS A 135 -7.10 -18.17 -3.73
C LYS A 135 -8.21 -18.48 -2.73
N ASP A 136 -8.00 -19.41 -1.81
CA ASP A 136 -8.88 -19.74 -0.70
C ASP A 136 -9.13 -18.57 0.25
N ASN A 137 -8.22 -17.60 0.33
CA ASN A 137 -8.45 -16.37 1.11
C ASN A 137 -9.57 -15.48 0.53
N THR A 138 -9.88 -15.66 -0.75
CA THR A 138 -10.93 -14.91 -1.45
C THR A 138 -11.96 -15.85 -2.08
N ASP A 139 -12.38 -16.90 -1.33
CA ASP A 139 -13.35 -17.89 -1.79
C ASP A 139 -14.70 -17.23 -2.17
N PRO A 140 -15.15 -17.34 -3.46
CA PRO A 140 -16.41 -16.76 -3.90
C PRO A 140 -17.63 -17.45 -3.29
N THR A 141 -17.52 -18.71 -2.88
CA THR A 141 -18.62 -19.44 -2.24
C THR A 141 -18.82 -19.04 -0.79
N ARG A 142 -17.84 -18.39 -0.17
CA ARG A 142 -17.77 -18.06 1.27
C ARG A 142 -17.86 -19.29 2.18
N THR A 143 -17.57 -20.47 1.66
CA THR A 143 -17.40 -21.68 2.47
C THR A 143 -16.15 -21.56 3.34
N LEU A 144 -15.08 -21.04 2.75
CA LEU A 144 -13.87 -20.64 3.48
C LEU A 144 -13.91 -19.13 3.74
N LYS A 145 -13.81 -18.74 4.99
CA LYS A 145 -13.75 -17.35 5.42
C LYS A 145 -12.36 -17.04 5.96
N SER A 146 -11.86 -15.85 5.63
CA SER A 146 -10.55 -15.41 6.05
C SER A 146 -10.63 -13.96 6.55
N GLU A 147 -10.01 -13.67 7.69
CA GLU A 147 -9.83 -12.30 8.16
C GLU A 147 -8.97 -11.47 7.22
N PHE A 148 -8.16 -12.14 6.38
CA PHE A 148 -7.39 -11.49 5.34
C PHE A 148 -8.28 -10.79 4.29
N TRP A 149 -9.52 -11.27 4.11
CA TRP A 149 -10.54 -10.70 3.24
C TRP A 149 -11.94 -10.89 3.84
N PRO A 150 -12.31 -10.09 4.86
CA PRO A 150 -13.54 -10.25 5.66
C PRO A 150 -14.74 -9.66 4.91
N ALA A 151 -15.16 -10.36 3.86
CA ALA A 151 -16.15 -9.83 2.93
C ALA A 151 -17.50 -9.55 3.60
N GLU A 152 -17.92 -10.40 4.55
CA GLU A 152 -19.18 -10.22 5.26
C GLU A 152 -19.20 -8.93 6.09
N GLU A 153 -18.11 -8.64 6.79
CA GLU A 153 -17.95 -7.46 7.65
C GLU A 153 -17.90 -6.18 6.82
N VAL A 154 -17.19 -6.22 5.69
CA VAL A 154 -17.11 -5.07 4.76
C VAL A 154 -18.46 -4.79 4.11
N ILE A 155 -19.18 -5.82 3.65
CA ILE A 155 -20.53 -5.72 3.11
C ILE A 155 -21.51 -5.18 4.17
N ALA A 156 -21.44 -5.67 5.41
CA ALA A 156 -22.31 -5.21 6.50
C ALA A 156 -22.13 -3.71 6.82
N ARG A 157 -20.96 -3.15 6.52
CA ARG A 157 -20.66 -1.71 6.65
C ARG A 157 -21.02 -0.87 5.41
N GLY A 158 -21.64 -1.49 4.38
CA GLY A 158 -22.11 -0.80 3.18
C GLY A 158 -21.04 -0.57 2.10
N TYR A 159 -19.90 -1.23 2.18
CA TYR A 159 -18.85 -1.19 1.18
C TYR A 159 -18.90 -2.41 0.28
N ALA A 160 -18.63 -2.24 -0.99
CA ALA A 160 -18.26 -3.35 -1.86
C ALA A 160 -16.82 -3.81 -1.56
N ILE A 161 -16.55 -5.08 -1.82
CA ILE A 161 -15.21 -5.64 -1.67
C ILE A 161 -14.87 -6.48 -2.89
N ALA A 162 -13.69 -6.24 -3.43
CA ALA A 162 -13.19 -6.88 -4.63
C ALA A 162 -11.78 -7.42 -4.41
N ALA A 163 -11.42 -8.45 -5.17
CA ALA A 163 -10.06 -8.96 -5.20
C ALA A 163 -9.75 -9.57 -6.57
N PHE A 164 -8.50 -9.45 -7.00
CA PHE A 164 -7.91 -10.27 -8.04
C PHE A 164 -6.67 -10.98 -7.50
N HIS A 165 -6.36 -12.15 -8.04
CA HIS A 165 -5.15 -12.86 -7.64
C HIS A 165 -3.96 -12.43 -8.50
N VAL A 166 -2.83 -12.12 -7.86
CA VAL A 166 -1.63 -11.57 -8.53
C VAL A 166 -1.07 -12.50 -9.61
N SER A 167 -1.25 -13.82 -9.50
CA SER A 167 -0.78 -14.78 -10.52
C SER A 167 -1.49 -14.63 -11.88
N ASP A 168 -2.65 -13.96 -11.91
CA ASP A 168 -3.32 -13.64 -13.17
C ASP A 168 -2.53 -12.61 -14.00
N VAL A 169 -1.69 -11.84 -13.35
CA VAL A 169 -0.91 -10.74 -13.96
C VAL A 169 0.57 -11.10 -14.05
N ALA A 170 1.16 -11.54 -12.95
CA ALA A 170 2.54 -12.01 -12.89
C ALA A 170 2.70 -12.99 -11.72
N ILE A 171 3.19 -14.20 -12.01
CA ILE A 171 3.45 -15.20 -10.98
C ILE A 171 4.59 -14.71 -10.09
N ASP A 172 4.42 -14.86 -8.76
CA ASP A 172 5.46 -14.51 -7.79
C ASP A 172 6.57 -15.56 -7.74
N HIS A 173 7.29 -15.70 -8.82
CA HIS A 173 8.38 -16.65 -8.96
C HIS A 173 9.44 -16.14 -9.91
N LYS A 174 10.72 -16.23 -9.50
CA LYS A 174 11.86 -15.64 -10.21
C LYS A 174 12.06 -16.14 -11.66
N GLU A 175 11.57 -17.34 -11.96
CA GLU A 175 11.75 -17.96 -13.28
C GLU A 175 10.54 -17.76 -14.20
N THR A 176 9.32 -17.51 -13.63
CA THR A 176 8.09 -17.49 -14.42
C THR A 176 7.31 -16.17 -14.32
N TYR A 177 7.78 -15.17 -13.57
CA TYR A 177 7.09 -13.88 -13.43
C TYR A 177 6.83 -13.18 -14.78
N HIS A 178 7.61 -13.47 -15.80
CA HIS A 178 7.49 -12.90 -17.13
C HIS A 178 6.39 -13.55 -18.00
N GLU A 179 5.84 -14.69 -17.58
CA GLU A 179 4.80 -15.42 -18.34
C GLU A 179 3.42 -14.74 -18.32
N GLY A 180 3.21 -13.77 -17.44
CA GLY A 180 1.99 -12.97 -17.31
C GLY A 180 1.95 -11.77 -18.26
N VAL A 181 1.68 -10.58 -17.72
CA VAL A 181 1.53 -9.33 -18.47
C VAL A 181 2.79 -8.93 -19.24
N LEU A 182 3.98 -9.33 -18.77
CA LEU A 182 5.24 -8.99 -19.45
C LEU A 182 5.35 -9.60 -20.86
N ARG A 183 4.57 -10.66 -21.17
CA ARG A 183 4.47 -11.15 -22.57
C ARG A 183 3.86 -10.10 -23.51
N LEU A 184 3.01 -9.23 -22.99
CA LEU A 184 2.45 -8.11 -23.77
C LEU A 184 3.48 -7.02 -24.02
N TYR A 185 4.54 -6.95 -23.18
CA TYR A 185 5.56 -5.90 -23.18
C TYR A 185 6.98 -6.49 -23.12
N PRO A 186 7.39 -7.28 -24.13
CA PRO A 186 8.68 -7.97 -24.09
C PRO A 186 9.88 -7.00 -24.01
N GLU A 187 9.71 -5.77 -24.47
CA GLU A 187 10.69 -4.70 -24.36
C GLU A 187 11.09 -4.40 -22.91
N GLN A 188 10.17 -4.58 -21.95
CA GLN A 188 10.45 -4.36 -20.53
C GLN A 188 11.53 -5.31 -19.98
N MET A 189 11.66 -6.49 -20.55
CA MET A 189 12.61 -7.52 -20.10
C MET A 189 14.08 -7.15 -20.37
N THR A 190 14.33 -6.23 -21.30
CA THR A 190 15.69 -5.82 -21.72
C THR A 190 16.12 -4.47 -21.14
N MET A 191 15.21 -3.77 -20.46
CA MET A 191 15.45 -2.44 -19.90
C MET A 191 15.89 -2.55 -18.43
N GLY A 192 16.93 -1.81 -18.02
CA GLY A 192 17.37 -1.75 -16.62
C GLY A 192 16.31 -1.17 -15.68
N ASN A 193 15.40 -0.34 -16.19
CA ASN A 193 14.21 0.19 -15.52
C ASN A 193 12.91 -0.44 -16.05
N GLY A 194 12.96 -1.66 -16.59
CA GLY A 194 11.77 -2.36 -17.04
C GLY A 194 10.89 -2.83 -15.89
N MET A 195 9.58 -2.87 -16.12
CA MET A 195 8.60 -3.37 -15.19
C MET A 195 8.89 -4.84 -14.82
N LYS A 196 8.78 -5.15 -13.52
CA LYS A 196 8.81 -6.54 -13.02
C LYS A 196 7.56 -6.82 -12.18
N THR A 197 7.61 -7.84 -11.33
CA THR A 197 6.45 -8.42 -10.64
C THR A 197 5.60 -7.40 -9.88
N ILE A 198 6.21 -6.55 -9.03
CA ILE A 198 5.44 -5.58 -8.24
C ILE A 198 4.79 -4.51 -9.15
N GLY A 199 5.52 -4.04 -10.16
CA GLY A 199 4.98 -3.14 -11.18
C GLY A 199 3.82 -3.76 -11.96
N ALA A 200 3.94 -5.05 -12.31
CA ALA A 200 2.90 -5.80 -13.01
C ALA A 200 1.61 -5.91 -12.16
N TRP A 201 1.74 -6.17 -10.85
CA TRP A 201 0.57 -6.23 -9.96
C TRP A 201 -0.13 -4.87 -9.83
N ALA A 202 0.64 -3.80 -9.76
CA ALA A 202 0.11 -2.42 -9.78
C ALA A 202 -0.61 -2.11 -11.11
N TRP A 203 -0.05 -2.56 -12.23
CA TRP A 203 -0.70 -2.47 -13.55
C TRP A 203 -2.03 -3.22 -13.56
N GLY A 204 -2.08 -4.43 -12.98
CA GLY A 204 -3.30 -5.22 -12.85
C GLY A 204 -4.40 -4.49 -12.08
N ALA A 205 -4.05 -3.84 -10.97
CA ALA A 205 -5.00 -3.03 -10.20
C ALA A 205 -5.60 -1.88 -11.04
N SER A 206 -4.80 -1.22 -11.90
CA SER A 206 -5.30 -0.20 -12.83
C SER A 206 -6.26 -0.77 -13.89
N ARG A 207 -6.06 -2.01 -14.32
CA ARG A 207 -7.02 -2.69 -15.24
C ARG A 207 -8.35 -2.99 -14.54
N VAL A 208 -8.32 -3.33 -13.26
CA VAL A 208 -9.55 -3.45 -12.46
C VAL A 208 -10.24 -2.10 -12.30
N MET A 209 -9.47 -1.02 -12.11
CA MET A 209 -10.03 0.34 -12.07
C MET A 209 -10.74 0.71 -13.39
N ASP A 210 -10.23 0.27 -14.55
CA ASP A 210 -10.90 0.46 -15.85
C ASP A 210 -12.27 -0.21 -15.88
N TYR A 211 -12.44 -1.37 -15.23
CA TYR A 211 -13.73 -2.02 -15.07
C TYR A 211 -14.66 -1.22 -14.15
N PHE A 212 -14.17 -0.76 -13.00
CA PHE A 212 -14.99 0.01 -12.05
C PHE A 212 -15.53 1.32 -12.65
N GLU A 213 -14.86 1.91 -13.64
CA GLU A 213 -15.38 3.05 -14.37
C GLU A 213 -16.62 2.71 -15.24
N LYS A 214 -16.85 1.43 -15.54
CA LYS A 214 -17.98 0.95 -16.34
C LYS A 214 -19.10 0.33 -15.50
N ASP A 215 -18.79 -0.17 -14.31
CA ASP A 215 -19.76 -0.83 -13.42
C ASP A 215 -20.63 0.21 -12.70
N ARG A 216 -21.94 0.17 -12.96
CA ARG A 216 -22.90 1.13 -12.39
C ARG A 216 -23.20 0.90 -10.91
N ASP A 217 -22.84 -0.26 -10.36
CA ASP A 217 -23.03 -0.59 -8.95
C ASP A 217 -21.91 -0.04 -8.07
N ILE A 218 -20.80 0.44 -8.67
CA ILE A 218 -19.61 0.94 -7.98
C ILE A 218 -19.48 2.46 -8.08
N ASP A 219 -19.27 3.11 -6.94
CA ASP A 219 -18.87 4.52 -6.89
C ASP A 219 -17.38 4.64 -7.25
N ARG A 220 -17.13 4.85 -8.54
CA ARG A 220 -15.77 4.99 -9.09
C ARG A 220 -14.95 6.12 -8.47
N SER A 221 -15.59 7.09 -7.83
CA SER A 221 -14.90 8.18 -7.11
C SER A 221 -14.44 7.80 -5.71
N LYS A 222 -14.80 6.57 -5.23
CA LYS A 222 -14.53 6.06 -3.88
C LYS A 222 -13.92 4.66 -3.92
N VAL A 223 -12.96 4.46 -4.79
CA VAL A 223 -12.21 3.20 -4.88
C VAL A 223 -10.98 3.28 -3.99
N ALA A 224 -10.86 2.33 -3.06
CA ALA A 224 -9.68 2.14 -2.23
C ALA A 224 -8.89 0.91 -2.71
N VAL A 225 -7.62 1.06 -3.05
CA VAL A 225 -6.73 -0.07 -3.30
C VAL A 225 -6.03 -0.48 -2.01
N VAL A 226 -6.05 -1.78 -1.70
CA VAL A 226 -5.51 -2.37 -0.47
C VAL A 226 -4.49 -3.44 -0.82
N GLY A 227 -3.41 -3.47 -0.07
CA GLY A 227 -2.45 -4.56 -0.15
C GLY A 227 -1.75 -4.81 1.17
N HIS A 228 -1.36 -6.06 1.39
CA HIS A 228 -0.57 -6.52 2.52
C HIS A 228 0.81 -6.94 2.04
N SER A 229 1.87 -6.66 2.84
CA SER A 229 3.22 -7.11 2.54
C SER A 229 3.66 -6.68 1.12
N ARG A 230 4.12 -7.59 0.27
CA ARG A 230 4.41 -7.35 -1.16
C ARG A 230 3.22 -6.78 -1.94
N GLY A 231 2.00 -7.16 -1.56
CA GLY A 231 0.77 -6.55 -2.10
C GLY A 231 0.60 -5.09 -1.67
N GLY A 232 1.07 -4.73 -0.47
CA GLY A 232 1.11 -3.34 0.02
C GLY A 232 2.07 -2.46 -0.78
N LYS A 233 3.25 -3.00 -1.15
CA LYS A 233 4.18 -2.34 -2.08
C LYS A 233 3.49 -2.07 -3.44
N ALA A 234 2.77 -3.08 -3.97
CA ALA A 234 2.01 -2.94 -5.21
C ALA A 234 0.84 -1.94 -5.10
N ALA A 235 0.13 -1.90 -3.96
CA ALA A 235 -0.96 -0.95 -3.72
C ALA A 235 -0.45 0.50 -3.70
N LEU A 236 0.68 0.77 -3.03
CA LEU A 236 1.32 2.08 -3.04
C LEU A 236 1.73 2.49 -4.45
N TRP A 237 2.34 1.56 -5.20
CA TRP A 237 2.75 1.86 -6.58
C TRP A 237 1.56 2.06 -7.52
N ALA A 238 0.49 1.25 -7.38
CA ALA A 238 -0.76 1.45 -8.11
C ALA A 238 -1.36 2.84 -7.85
N GLY A 239 -1.43 3.25 -6.58
CA GLY A 239 -1.91 4.57 -6.21
C GLY A 239 -1.03 5.73 -6.72
N ALA A 240 0.30 5.53 -6.83
CA ALA A 240 1.22 6.52 -7.39
C ALA A 240 1.01 6.68 -8.91
N GLN A 241 0.82 5.58 -9.64
CA GLN A 241 0.64 5.54 -11.08
C GLN A 241 -0.77 5.97 -11.51
N ASP A 242 -1.79 5.52 -10.79
CA ASP A 242 -3.20 5.72 -11.15
C ASP A 242 -3.92 6.60 -10.11
N GLN A 243 -4.15 7.85 -10.50
CA GLN A 243 -4.77 8.83 -9.62
C GLN A 243 -6.29 8.65 -9.45
N ARG A 244 -6.92 7.67 -10.12
CA ARG A 244 -8.34 7.34 -9.95
C ARG A 244 -8.62 6.61 -8.64
N PHE A 245 -7.63 5.94 -8.03
CA PHE A 245 -7.76 5.42 -6.67
C PHE A 245 -7.88 6.57 -5.68
N ALA A 246 -9.04 6.69 -5.04
CA ALA A 246 -9.31 7.75 -4.06
C ALA A 246 -8.54 7.55 -2.76
N THR A 247 -8.32 6.31 -2.36
CA THR A 247 -7.59 5.93 -1.16
C THR A 247 -6.59 4.82 -1.47
N VAL A 248 -5.41 4.91 -0.90
CA VAL A 248 -4.35 3.89 -1.02
C VAL A 248 -4.03 3.35 0.37
N ILE A 249 -4.09 2.04 0.53
CA ILE A 249 -3.93 1.38 1.82
C ILE A 249 -2.80 0.35 1.73
N SER A 250 -1.79 0.53 2.56
CA SER A 250 -0.63 -0.34 2.67
C SER A 250 -0.56 -0.92 4.08
N ASN A 251 -0.52 -2.24 4.19
CA ASN A 251 -0.41 -2.95 5.45
C ASN A 251 0.88 -3.77 5.49
N ASP A 252 1.70 -3.58 6.52
CA ASP A 252 2.96 -4.29 6.78
C ASP A 252 3.86 -4.39 5.52
N ALA A 253 4.03 -3.29 4.79
CA ALA A 253 4.66 -3.33 3.47
C ALA A 253 6.20 -3.32 3.52
N GLY A 254 6.82 -2.85 4.58
CA GLY A 254 8.27 -2.89 4.79
C GLY A 254 9.10 -2.16 3.73
N GLU A 255 10.33 -2.67 3.52
CA GLU A 255 11.29 -2.16 2.54
C GLU A 255 10.70 -2.07 1.12
N ALA A 256 11.05 -1.03 0.38
CA ALA A 256 10.47 -0.72 -0.93
C ALA A 256 8.93 -0.65 -0.94
N GLY A 257 8.31 -0.53 0.23
CA GLY A 257 6.89 -0.32 0.45
C GLY A 257 6.64 0.97 1.22
N ALA A 258 6.26 0.88 2.50
CA ALA A 258 6.01 2.04 3.34
C ALA A 258 7.19 2.37 4.27
N ALA A 259 8.09 1.44 4.59
CA ALA A 259 9.21 1.69 5.49
C ALA A 259 10.33 2.49 4.81
N LEU A 260 10.91 3.46 5.52
CA LEU A 260 12.07 4.21 5.03
C LEU A 260 13.27 3.30 4.84
N SER A 261 13.78 3.19 3.62
CA SER A 261 14.97 2.39 3.32
C SER A 261 16.19 2.85 4.11
N ARG A 262 16.33 4.16 4.38
CA ARG A 262 17.45 4.73 5.16
C ARG A 262 17.30 4.58 6.67
N HIS A 263 16.19 4.06 7.17
CA HIS A 263 16.05 3.75 8.60
C HIS A 263 16.87 2.53 9.02
N LEU A 264 17.16 1.64 8.05
CA LEU A 264 18.05 0.48 8.20
C LEU A 264 17.63 -0.48 9.34
N ILE A 265 16.33 -0.64 9.55
CA ILE A 265 15.73 -1.60 10.46
C ILE A 265 14.95 -2.63 9.66
N GLY A 266 15.06 -3.91 10.02
CA GLY A 266 14.38 -5.00 9.33
C GLY A 266 15.00 -5.34 7.98
N GLU A 267 14.13 -5.53 6.96
CA GLU A 267 14.53 -5.87 5.59
C GLU A 267 15.31 -4.72 4.93
N THR A 268 16.42 -5.03 4.29
CA THR A 268 17.23 -4.05 3.56
C THR A 268 17.07 -4.18 2.04
N ILE A 269 17.57 -3.18 1.29
CA ILE A 269 17.62 -3.25 -0.19
C ILE A 269 18.39 -4.50 -0.67
N LEU A 270 19.47 -4.87 0.01
CA LEU A 270 20.24 -6.07 -0.32
C LEU A 270 19.42 -7.34 -0.09
N ASP A 271 18.74 -7.43 1.06
CA ASP A 271 17.94 -8.61 1.41
C ASP A 271 16.82 -8.82 0.38
N ILE A 272 16.06 -7.77 0.08
CA ILE A 272 14.92 -7.88 -0.84
C ILE A 272 15.34 -8.20 -2.27
N ASN A 273 16.44 -7.62 -2.76
CA ASN A 273 16.97 -7.90 -4.11
C ASN A 273 17.61 -9.29 -4.21
N THR A 274 18.14 -9.82 -3.09
CA THR A 274 18.71 -11.17 -3.05
C THR A 274 17.62 -12.23 -3.00
N ASN A 275 16.65 -12.05 -2.12
CA ASN A 275 15.57 -13.03 -1.89
C ASN A 275 14.53 -13.00 -3.01
N PHE A 276 14.26 -11.81 -3.59
CA PHE A 276 13.21 -11.59 -4.58
C PHE A 276 13.74 -10.81 -5.82
N PRO A 277 14.71 -11.34 -6.57
CA PRO A 277 15.38 -10.63 -7.67
C PRO A 277 14.44 -10.25 -8.84
N HIS A 278 13.22 -10.78 -8.82
CA HIS A 278 12.16 -10.57 -9.82
C HIS A 278 11.12 -9.51 -9.44
N TRP A 279 11.20 -8.91 -8.22
CA TRP A 279 10.17 -7.98 -7.78
C TRP A 279 10.33 -6.58 -8.36
N PHE A 280 11.56 -6.07 -8.42
CA PHE A 280 11.88 -4.69 -8.80
C PHE A 280 12.77 -4.63 -10.04
N CYS A 281 12.85 -3.47 -10.67
CA CYS A 281 13.69 -3.27 -11.84
C CYS A 281 15.19 -3.51 -11.54
N ASP A 282 15.98 -3.82 -12.56
CA ASP A 282 17.41 -4.17 -12.36
C ASP A 282 18.24 -2.98 -11.86
N ASN A 283 17.81 -1.75 -12.15
CA ASN A 283 18.46 -0.56 -11.62
C ASN A 283 18.45 -0.50 -10.08
N TYR A 284 17.42 -1.07 -9.41
CA TYR A 284 17.36 -1.06 -7.96
C TYR A 284 18.53 -1.82 -7.31
N LYS A 285 19.04 -2.84 -7.94
CA LYS A 285 20.19 -3.64 -7.47
C LYS A 285 21.48 -2.81 -7.32
N LYS A 286 21.60 -1.67 -8.02
CA LYS A 286 22.73 -0.75 -7.90
C LYS A 286 22.87 -0.14 -6.50
N PHE A 287 21.81 -0.16 -5.71
CA PHE A 287 21.74 0.45 -4.38
C PHE A 287 21.93 -0.55 -3.24
N ASN A 288 22.15 -1.85 -3.52
CA ASN A 288 22.34 -2.90 -2.52
C ASN A 288 23.42 -2.57 -1.47
N SER A 289 24.51 -1.93 -1.87
CA SER A 289 25.61 -1.54 -0.98
C SER A 289 25.80 -0.02 -0.85
N ASN A 290 24.96 0.77 -1.51
CA ASN A 290 25.10 2.22 -1.53
C ASN A 290 23.72 2.92 -1.52
N ILE A 291 23.03 2.80 -0.41
CA ILE A 291 21.70 3.43 -0.23
C ILE A 291 21.74 4.96 -0.38
N ASN A 292 22.89 5.60 -0.07
CA ASN A 292 23.02 7.04 -0.16
C ASN A 292 22.97 7.55 -1.62
N ALA A 293 23.29 6.71 -2.60
CA ALA A 293 23.14 7.02 -4.01
C ALA A 293 21.69 6.92 -4.52
N LEU A 294 20.79 6.27 -3.79
CA LEU A 294 19.37 6.16 -4.15
C LEU A 294 18.71 7.55 -4.08
N PRO A 295 18.16 8.08 -5.21
CA PRO A 295 17.62 9.44 -5.25
C PRO A 295 16.22 9.58 -4.62
N ILE A 296 15.66 8.52 -4.10
CA ILE A 296 14.33 8.41 -3.50
C ILE A 296 14.40 7.81 -2.10
N ASP A 297 13.31 7.95 -1.35
CA ASP A 297 12.98 7.13 -0.19
C ASP A 297 11.45 7.11 0.00
N GLN A 298 10.91 6.21 0.82
CA GLN A 298 9.50 5.85 0.82
C GLN A 298 8.54 6.99 1.22
N HIS A 299 8.99 7.97 2.00
CA HIS A 299 8.21 9.19 2.24
C HIS A 299 7.85 9.94 0.94
N MET A 300 8.70 9.84 -0.09
CA MET A 300 8.41 10.43 -1.40
C MET A 300 7.34 9.62 -2.15
N LEU A 301 7.31 8.28 -1.99
CA LEU A 301 6.25 7.43 -2.53
C LEU A 301 4.90 7.79 -1.88
N ILE A 302 4.85 7.88 -0.56
CA ILE A 302 3.65 8.32 0.19
C ILE A 302 3.19 9.70 -0.29
N ALA A 303 4.12 10.63 -0.49
CA ALA A 303 3.82 11.99 -0.97
C ALA A 303 3.15 12.02 -2.36
N LEU A 304 3.41 11.03 -3.23
CA LEU A 304 2.75 10.93 -4.55
C LEU A 304 1.23 10.74 -4.44
N MET A 305 0.71 10.33 -3.29
CA MET A 305 -0.74 10.19 -3.06
C MET A 305 -1.42 11.55 -2.91
N ALA A 306 -0.73 12.58 -2.41
CA ALA A 306 -1.32 13.90 -2.16
C ALA A 306 -1.97 14.50 -3.42
N PRO A 307 -3.21 15.07 -3.32
CA PRO A 307 -3.98 15.30 -2.08
C PRO A 307 -4.91 14.12 -1.67
N ARG A 308 -4.89 12.98 -2.36
CA ARG A 308 -5.72 11.80 -2.08
C ARG A 308 -5.35 11.18 -0.74
N ALA A 309 -6.22 10.30 -0.23
CA ALA A 309 -6.03 9.66 1.05
C ALA A 309 -5.01 8.50 0.97
N VAL A 310 -4.20 8.35 2.02
CA VAL A 310 -3.29 7.21 2.21
C VAL A 310 -3.34 6.73 3.65
N TYR A 311 -3.39 5.42 3.82
CA TYR A 311 -3.36 4.76 5.12
C TYR A 311 -2.21 3.76 5.16
N VAL A 312 -1.42 3.80 6.22
CA VAL A 312 -0.36 2.82 6.48
C VAL A 312 -0.70 2.09 7.77
N ALA A 313 -0.61 0.77 7.74
CA ALA A 313 -0.88 -0.09 8.88
C ALA A 313 0.32 -0.98 9.15
N SER A 314 0.67 -1.12 10.42
CA SER A 314 1.81 -1.89 10.88
C SER A 314 1.42 -2.84 12.01
N ALA A 315 2.20 -3.92 12.21
CA ALA A 315 2.06 -4.86 13.31
C ALA A 315 3.24 -4.77 14.28
N SER A 316 2.95 -4.79 15.60
CA SER A 316 3.96 -4.53 16.65
C SER A 316 5.07 -5.58 16.75
N GLU A 317 4.78 -6.81 16.31
CA GLU A 317 5.73 -7.94 16.33
C GLU A 317 6.44 -8.12 14.99
N ASP A 318 6.03 -7.41 13.94
CA ASP A 318 6.65 -7.44 12.61
C ASP A 318 7.85 -6.50 12.50
N LYS A 319 8.93 -6.82 13.20
CA LYS A 319 10.15 -6.00 13.18
C LYS A 319 10.84 -5.99 11.82
N TRP A 320 10.57 -7.01 10.98
CA TRP A 320 11.13 -7.11 9.64
C TRP A 320 10.56 -6.04 8.69
N ALA A 321 9.31 -5.65 8.88
CA ALA A 321 8.67 -4.57 8.12
C ALA A 321 9.00 -3.17 8.62
N ASP A 322 9.72 -3.02 9.73
CA ASP A 322 10.07 -1.73 10.33
C ASP A 322 8.86 -0.81 10.57
N PRO A 323 8.01 -1.10 11.56
CA PRO A 323 6.82 -0.28 11.85
C PRO A 323 7.12 1.19 12.14
N VAL A 324 8.30 1.50 12.67
CA VAL A 324 8.73 2.88 12.93
C VAL A 324 9.04 3.58 11.62
N GLY A 325 9.79 2.94 10.71
CA GLY A 325 10.10 3.45 9.39
C GLY A 325 8.85 3.67 8.55
N GLU A 326 7.84 2.79 8.65
CA GLU A 326 6.54 2.95 8.00
C GLU A 326 5.79 4.21 8.51
N PHE A 327 5.78 4.44 9.82
CA PHE A 327 5.20 5.66 10.39
C PHE A 327 5.97 6.92 9.97
N LEU A 328 7.30 6.87 10.00
CA LEU A 328 8.15 8.01 9.63
C LEU A 328 7.97 8.41 8.16
N SER A 329 7.71 7.47 7.27
CA SER A 329 7.38 7.79 5.87
C SER A 329 6.16 8.68 5.74
N LEU A 330 5.08 8.41 6.49
CA LEU A 330 3.92 9.28 6.56
C LEU A 330 4.29 10.67 7.08
N LYS A 331 5.05 10.72 8.18
CA LYS A 331 5.46 12.00 8.81
C LYS A 331 6.28 12.86 7.87
N TYR A 332 7.24 12.28 7.15
CA TYR A 332 8.09 13.03 6.21
C TYR A 332 7.42 13.34 4.87
N ALA A 333 6.26 12.73 4.56
CA ALA A 333 5.39 13.10 3.46
C ALA A 333 4.47 14.30 3.78
N GLU A 334 4.16 14.58 5.05
CA GLU A 334 3.24 15.65 5.49
C GLU A 334 3.49 17.02 4.86
N PRO A 335 4.75 17.48 4.64
CA PRO A 335 5.00 18.76 3.98
C PRO A 335 4.35 18.90 2.61
N VAL A 336 4.14 17.79 1.88
CA VAL A 336 3.45 17.82 0.59
C VAL A 336 1.95 17.95 0.78
N PHE A 337 1.36 17.25 1.73
CA PHE A 337 -0.07 17.40 2.07
C PHE A 337 -0.39 18.81 2.56
N ASN A 338 0.52 19.45 3.28
CA ASN A 338 0.39 20.85 3.71
C ASN A 338 0.31 21.84 2.54
N LEU A 339 0.90 21.53 1.36
CA LEU A 339 0.74 22.37 0.16
C LEU A 339 -0.71 22.44 -0.35
N PHE A 340 -1.54 21.47 0.05
CA PHE A 340 -2.97 21.38 -0.27
C PHE A 340 -3.87 21.84 0.90
N ASN A 341 -3.29 22.45 1.95
CA ASN A 341 -3.97 22.84 3.19
C ASN A 341 -4.59 21.63 3.95
N LEU A 342 -4.02 20.45 3.79
CA LEU A 342 -4.44 19.24 4.51
C LEU A 342 -3.68 19.13 5.83
N LYS A 343 -4.40 18.70 6.88
CA LYS A 343 -3.82 18.60 8.21
C LYS A 343 -2.87 17.41 8.33
N PRO A 344 -1.75 17.55 9.05
CA PRO A 344 -0.87 16.44 9.38
C PRO A 344 -1.56 15.42 10.30
N LEU A 345 -0.93 14.27 10.49
CA LEU A 345 -1.36 13.31 11.51
C LEU A 345 -1.25 13.94 12.91
N PRO A 346 -2.26 13.75 13.78
CA PRO A 346 -2.25 14.29 15.15
C PRO A 346 -1.35 13.47 16.09
N ALA A 347 -0.18 13.05 15.61
CA ALA A 347 0.81 12.28 16.35
C ALA A 347 2.23 12.72 15.92
N PRO A 348 3.02 13.31 16.81
CA PRO A 348 4.41 13.71 16.50
C PRO A 348 5.38 12.52 16.43
N THR A 349 5.07 11.43 17.14
CA THR A 349 5.81 10.16 17.19
C THR A 349 4.85 9.00 16.88
N GLN A 350 5.42 7.82 16.63
CA GLN A 350 4.60 6.62 16.41
C GLN A 350 3.61 6.43 17.57
N PRO A 351 2.31 6.24 17.29
CA PRO A 351 1.32 6.03 18.33
C PRO A 351 1.53 4.70 19.06
N ALA A 352 0.99 4.60 20.25
CA ALA A 352 0.98 3.35 21.01
C ALA A 352 0.21 2.25 20.23
N VAL A 353 0.53 1.00 20.56
CA VAL A 353 -0.15 -0.17 19.98
C VAL A 353 -1.65 -0.09 20.20
N ASN A 354 -2.43 -0.37 19.17
CA ASN A 354 -3.89 -0.31 19.12
C ASN A 354 -4.50 1.10 19.33
N VAL A 355 -3.70 2.15 19.15
CA VAL A 355 -4.18 3.54 19.16
C VAL A 355 -4.10 4.10 17.74
N PRO A 356 -5.14 3.98 16.91
CA PRO A 356 -5.14 4.49 15.55
C PRO A 356 -5.16 6.02 15.55
N VAL A 357 -4.45 6.62 14.59
CA VAL A 357 -4.44 8.06 14.37
C VAL A 357 -4.79 8.38 12.93
N LYS A 358 -5.58 9.42 12.73
CA LYS A 358 -5.98 9.86 11.39
C LYS A 358 -6.19 11.36 11.31
N SER A 359 -5.91 11.92 10.14
CA SER A 359 -6.43 13.20 9.66
C SER A 359 -7.43 12.94 8.53
N SER A 360 -7.80 13.95 7.76
CA SER A 360 -8.70 13.74 6.61
C SER A 360 -8.10 12.85 5.52
N ASN A 361 -6.77 12.89 5.33
CA ASN A 361 -6.09 12.27 4.19
C ASN A 361 -4.92 11.36 4.57
N LEU A 362 -4.54 11.33 5.84
CA LEU A 362 -3.48 10.47 6.36
C LEU A 362 -4.02 9.62 7.49
N GLY A 363 -3.73 8.33 7.47
CA GLY A 363 -4.08 7.41 8.54
C GLY A 363 -2.93 6.49 8.88
N TYR A 364 -2.83 6.12 10.17
CA TYR A 364 -1.87 5.14 10.66
C TYR A 364 -2.42 4.37 11.85
N HIS A 365 -2.09 3.10 11.94
CA HIS A 365 -2.16 2.35 13.18
C HIS A 365 -1.00 1.35 13.31
N LEU A 366 -0.67 1.04 14.55
CA LEU A 366 0.19 -0.06 14.94
C LEU A 366 -0.68 -1.04 15.73
N ARG A 367 -1.04 -2.20 15.16
CA ARG A 367 -1.82 -3.22 15.89
C ARG A 367 -0.92 -4.18 16.66
N THR A 368 -1.48 -4.85 17.64
CA THR A 368 -0.84 -6.03 18.25
C THR A 368 -0.73 -7.18 17.25
N GLY A 369 0.39 -7.92 17.27
CA GLY A 369 0.56 -9.19 16.57
C GLY A 369 1.61 -9.18 15.50
N ILE A 370 1.66 -10.31 14.78
CA ILE A 370 2.67 -10.63 13.75
C ILE A 370 2.28 -10.11 12.36
N HIS A 371 3.15 -10.32 11.38
CA HIS A 371 2.96 -10.00 9.96
C HIS A 371 1.69 -10.65 9.38
N ASN A 372 0.60 -9.89 9.28
CA ASN A 372 -0.69 -10.34 8.74
C ASN A 372 -1.58 -9.16 8.34
N LEU A 373 -2.67 -9.46 7.63
CA LEU A 373 -3.81 -8.57 7.43
C LEU A 373 -5.03 -9.20 8.12
N THR A 374 -5.59 -8.50 9.09
CA THR A 374 -6.61 -9.03 10.00
C THR A 374 -7.90 -8.21 9.94
N LEU A 375 -8.95 -8.70 10.58
CA LEU A 375 -10.21 -7.96 10.71
C LEU A 375 -10.01 -6.61 11.39
N TYR A 376 -9.11 -6.51 12.39
CA TYR A 376 -8.78 -5.24 13.03
C TYR A 376 -8.31 -4.19 12.03
N ASP A 377 -7.41 -4.57 11.11
CA ASP A 377 -6.90 -3.67 10.07
C ASP A 377 -8.05 -3.17 9.18
N TRP A 378 -8.91 -4.08 8.71
CA TRP A 378 -10.06 -3.74 7.88
C TRP A 378 -11.05 -2.80 8.55
N GLU A 379 -11.33 -3.00 9.85
CA GLU A 379 -12.17 -2.09 10.62
C GLU A 379 -11.59 -0.67 10.62
N ARG A 380 -10.27 -0.54 10.83
CA ARG A 380 -9.60 0.78 10.80
C ARG A 380 -9.60 1.41 9.41
N PHE A 381 -9.48 0.62 8.36
CA PHE A 381 -9.60 1.12 6.98
C PHE A 381 -11.00 1.65 6.70
N MET A 382 -12.04 0.92 7.09
CA MET A 382 -13.43 1.36 6.96
C MET A 382 -13.73 2.62 7.80
N ASP A 383 -13.21 2.70 9.01
CA ASP A 383 -13.33 3.88 9.88
C ASP A 383 -12.63 5.11 9.27
N PHE A 384 -11.56 4.91 8.54
CA PHE A 384 -10.82 5.99 7.88
C PHE A 384 -11.60 6.56 6.68
N ILE A 385 -12.12 5.70 5.81
CA ILE A 385 -12.85 6.09 4.59
C ILE A 385 -14.23 6.68 4.90
N SER A 386 -14.86 6.31 6.02
CA SER A 386 -16.18 6.81 6.41
C SER A 386 -16.20 8.31 6.75
N VAL A 387 -15.04 8.93 6.93
CA VAL A 387 -14.95 10.39 7.11
C VAL A 387 -15.11 11.09 5.76
N PRO A 388 -16.09 11.99 5.59
CA PRO A 388 -16.22 12.75 4.36
C PRO A 388 -14.91 13.50 4.07
N VAL A 389 -14.30 13.25 2.94
CA VAL A 389 -13.20 14.07 2.43
C VAL A 389 -13.81 15.43 2.11
N LYS A 390 -13.42 16.46 2.86
CA LYS A 390 -13.87 17.85 2.64
C LYS A 390 -13.16 18.46 1.45
#